data_45b63f6d66ef994ac2af3d7f12212342
#
_entry.id   45b63f6d66ef994ac2af3d7f12212342
#
_cell.length_a   1.000
_cell.length_b   1.000
_cell.length_c   1.000
_cell.angle_alpha   90.00
_cell.angle_beta   90.00
_cell.angle_gamma   90.00
#
_symmetry.space_group_name_H-M   'P 1'
#
loop_
_entity.id
_entity.type
_entity.pdbx_description
1 polymer ?
#
loop_
_entity_poly.entity_id
_entity_poly.type
_entity_poly.pdbx_seq_one_letter_code
_entity_poly.pdbx_strand_id
1 'polypeptide(L)'
;MNGLPRLILAPLRGVTVRAFRETFAAPLREAGFEEAITPFIAANAGYDPLRDAELRGGRERAGLALTPQFIGKDPAAFRAALLRIKSAGYETADLNCGCPYPMVRNKGRGSGLLRTPEVLRRMLEAGCEAMGPGRFSVKTRLGVERADELLALMPVFNEFPLRFLTVHARTARQMYEGACDWAAFEAVRKVAKMPVVRNGDVAGAVPGEPVMVGRAFVRALGERPDIGGFLDAYVENSRRELSGDHAVIGRVKELLAYWKDQPAWRRRWHVAKLARTCAEIRVW
;
A
#
# COMPACT_ATOMS: atom_id res chain seq x y z
N MET A 1 4.64 21.12 11.20
CA MET A 1 4.39 19.80 10.54
C MET A 1 5.18 18.71 11.24
N ASN A 2 5.16 18.70 12.56
CA ASN A 2 5.89 17.71 13.37
C ASN A 2 5.08 16.43 13.43
N GLY A 3 5.65 15.31 12.96
CA GLY A 3 5.12 13.96 13.12
C GLY A 3 4.58 13.25 11.85
N LEU A 4 4.64 13.86 10.66
CA LEU A 4 4.30 13.16 9.42
C LEU A 4 5.56 12.53 8.81
N PRO A 5 5.49 11.26 8.36
CA PRO A 5 6.59 10.63 7.66
C PRO A 5 6.83 11.32 6.33
N ARG A 6 8.11 11.57 6.00
CA ARG A 6 8.50 12.22 4.74
C ARG A 6 8.44 11.24 3.58
N LEU A 7 8.82 9.99 3.82
CA LEU A 7 8.83 8.94 2.81
C LEU A 7 8.11 7.69 3.32
N ILE A 8 7.04 7.30 2.61
CA ILE A 8 6.17 6.18 2.96
C ILE A 8 6.27 5.10 1.87
N LEU A 9 6.44 3.84 2.28
CA LEU A 9 6.35 2.71 1.36
C LEU A 9 4.89 2.43 1.00
N ALA A 10 4.58 2.44 -0.31
CA ALA A 10 3.23 2.22 -0.81
C ALA A 10 2.81 0.74 -0.67
N PRO A 11 1.50 0.49 -0.39
CA PRO A 11 0.92 -0.85 -0.39
C PRO A 11 0.80 -1.40 -1.82
N LEU A 12 1.70 -2.27 -2.23
CA LEU A 12 1.63 -3.02 -3.48
C LEU A 12 1.26 -4.46 -3.17
N ARG A 13 0.02 -4.85 -3.53
CA ARG A 13 -0.48 -6.21 -3.28
C ARG A 13 0.44 -7.24 -3.94
N GLY A 14 0.80 -8.28 -3.18
CA GLY A 14 1.70 -9.35 -3.62
C GLY A 14 3.19 -8.97 -3.59
N VAL A 15 3.53 -7.68 -3.54
CA VAL A 15 4.93 -7.21 -3.62
C VAL A 15 5.43 -6.66 -2.29
N THR A 16 4.89 -5.52 -1.80
CA THR A 16 5.38 -4.90 -0.55
C THR A 16 4.76 -5.54 0.70
N VAL A 17 4.57 -6.86 0.65
CA VAL A 17 4.10 -7.70 1.75
C VAL A 17 5.13 -7.79 2.88
N ARG A 18 4.75 -8.36 4.02
CA ARG A 18 5.63 -8.50 5.17
C ARG A 18 6.99 -9.11 4.82
N ALA A 19 7.02 -10.23 4.08
CA ALA A 19 8.27 -10.86 3.65
C ALA A 19 9.19 -9.90 2.89
N PHE A 20 8.64 -9.01 2.04
CA PHE A 20 9.39 -7.97 1.35
C PHE A 20 9.96 -6.94 2.34
N ARG A 21 9.12 -6.40 3.22
CA ARG A 21 9.55 -5.36 4.16
C ARG A 21 10.63 -5.86 5.12
N GLU A 22 10.52 -7.10 5.60
CA GLU A 22 11.53 -7.72 6.46
C GLU A 22 12.82 -8.03 5.70
N THR A 23 12.72 -8.53 4.47
CA THR A 23 13.89 -8.85 3.63
C THR A 23 14.67 -7.59 3.24
N PHE A 24 13.96 -6.57 2.78
CA PHE A 24 14.57 -5.34 2.27
C PHE A 24 14.58 -4.21 3.31
N ALA A 25 14.58 -4.55 4.61
CA ALA A 25 14.58 -3.57 5.69
C ALA A 25 15.78 -2.62 5.65
N ALA A 26 16.98 -3.11 5.34
CA ALA A 26 18.18 -2.28 5.22
C ALA A 26 18.07 -1.34 4.00
N PRO A 27 17.82 -1.81 2.77
CA PRO A 27 17.58 -0.94 1.61
C PRO A 27 16.47 0.09 1.81
N LEU A 28 15.38 -0.26 2.52
CA LEU A 28 14.31 0.68 2.83
C LEU A 28 14.78 1.82 3.74
N ARG A 29 15.51 1.49 4.82
CA ARG A 29 16.07 2.51 5.72
C ARG A 29 17.13 3.38 5.05
N GLU A 30 18.01 2.78 4.25
CA GLU A 30 19.02 3.52 3.46
C GLU A 30 18.39 4.52 2.50
N ALA A 31 17.25 4.15 1.89
CA ALA A 31 16.47 5.05 1.04
C ALA A 31 15.68 6.12 1.82
N GLY A 32 15.69 6.08 3.16
CA GLY A 32 15.02 7.06 4.02
C GLY A 32 13.53 6.80 4.26
N PHE A 33 13.03 5.58 4.02
CA PHE A 33 11.65 5.25 4.39
C PHE A 33 11.48 5.26 5.91
N GLU A 34 10.44 5.95 6.39
CA GLU A 34 10.10 6.09 7.80
C GLU A 34 8.90 5.22 8.17
N GLU A 35 8.00 4.99 7.22
CA GLU A 35 6.75 4.25 7.42
C GLU A 35 6.44 3.34 6.21
N ALA A 36 5.76 2.24 6.48
CA ALA A 36 5.16 1.39 5.47
C ALA A 36 3.66 1.24 5.71
N ILE A 37 2.86 1.35 4.64
CA ILE A 37 1.46 0.97 4.66
C ILE A 37 1.34 -0.46 4.12
N THR A 38 0.65 -1.35 4.86
CA THR A 38 0.49 -2.75 4.42
C THR A 38 -0.36 -2.86 3.15
N PRO A 39 -0.15 -3.86 2.29
CA PRO A 39 -1.19 -4.31 1.40
C PRO A 39 -2.51 -4.49 2.15
N PHE A 40 -3.62 -4.15 1.49
CA PHE A 40 -4.89 -4.07 2.17
C PHE A 40 -5.41 -5.41 2.72
N ILE A 41 -5.96 -5.36 3.92
CA ILE A 41 -6.63 -6.44 4.63
C ILE A 41 -8.14 -6.25 4.45
N ALA A 42 -8.89 -7.32 4.21
CA ALA A 42 -10.34 -7.22 4.05
C ALA A 42 -11.02 -6.97 5.40
N ALA A 43 -11.78 -5.88 5.50
CA ALA A 43 -12.65 -5.59 6.65
C ALA A 43 -14.02 -6.27 6.43
N ASN A 44 -14.13 -7.53 6.85
CA ASN A 44 -15.35 -8.33 6.75
C ASN A 44 -15.86 -8.69 8.15
N ALA A 45 -17.17 -8.82 8.30
CA ALA A 45 -17.77 -9.29 9.54
C ALA A 45 -17.22 -10.66 9.94
N GLY A 46 -16.85 -10.82 11.21
CA GLY A 46 -16.30 -12.06 11.75
C GLY A 46 -14.85 -12.39 11.36
N TYR A 47 -14.19 -11.59 10.54
CA TYR A 47 -12.78 -11.78 10.22
C TYR A 47 -11.87 -11.11 11.25
N ASP A 48 -10.95 -11.88 11.83
CA ASP A 48 -9.91 -11.33 12.71
C ASP A 48 -8.70 -10.88 11.88
N PRO A 49 -8.46 -9.56 11.79
CA PRO A 49 -7.35 -9.03 10.98
C PRO A 49 -5.96 -9.47 11.49
N LEU A 50 -5.84 -9.87 12.75
CA LEU A 50 -4.57 -10.36 13.31
C LEU A 50 -4.16 -11.75 12.79
N ARG A 51 -5.08 -12.45 12.12
CA ARG A 51 -4.78 -13.69 11.40
C ARG A 51 -4.27 -13.46 9.97
N ASP A 52 -4.39 -12.23 9.46
CA ASP A 52 -3.85 -11.89 8.15
C ASP A 52 -2.32 -12.02 8.13
N ALA A 53 -1.77 -12.46 7.00
CA ALA A 53 -0.32 -12.62 6.84
C ALA A 53 0.45 -11.32 7.07
N GLU A 54 -0.18 -10.16 6.81
CA GLU A 54 0.43 -8.85 7.02
C GLU A 54 0.62 -8.50 8.50
N LEU A 55 -0.22 -9.03 9.41
CA LEU A 55 -0.22 -8.69 10.84
C LEU A 55 0.09 -9.89 11.75
N ARG A 56 -0.01 -11.11 11.22
CA ARG A 56 0.22 -12.33 11.98
C ARG A 56 1.67 -12.40 12.50
N GLY A 57 1.82 -12.55 13.80
CA GLY A 57 3.14 -12.58 14.46
C GLY A 57 3.58 -11.24 15.02
N GLY A 58 2.67 -10.24 15.07
CA GLY A 58 2.88 -8.96 15.75
C GLY A 58 3.76 -7.98 14.98
N ARG A 59 4.41 -7.09 15.72
CA ARG A 59 5.21 -6.00 15.14
C ARG A 59 6.34 -6.53 14.23
N GLU A 60 6.52 -5.85 13.10
CA GLU A 60 7.58 -6.16 12.15
C GLU A 60 8.97 -5.85 12.69
N ARG A 61 9.94 -6.63 12.20
CA ARG A 61 11.36 -6.45 12.50
C ARG A 61 12.05 -5.48 11.54
N ALA A 62 11.30 -4.90 10.58
CA ALA A 62 11.86 -4.01 9.55
C ALA A 62 12.37 -2.67 10.10
N GLY A 63 11.96 -2.28 11.31
CA GLY A 63 12.37 -1.01 11.93
C GLY A 63 11.67 0.23 11.34
N LEU A 64 10.60 0.01 10.56
CA LEU A 64 9.72 1.05 10.04
C LEU A 64 8.45 1.13 10.89
N ALA A 65 7.85 2.33 10.97
CA ALA A 65 6.49 2.44 11.45
C ALA A 65 5.54 1.70 10.48
N LEU A 66 4.62 0.88 11.03
CA LEU A 66 3.70 0.11 10.22
C LEU A 66 2.26 0.60 10.41
N THR A 67 1.62 0.97 9.30
CA THR A 67 0.20 1.34 9.27
C THR A 67 -0.59 0.26 8.51
N PRO A 68 -1.42 -0.55 9.21
CA PRO A 68 -2.32 -1.50 8.56
C PRO A 68 -3.34 -0.80 7.66
N GLN A 69 -3.45 -1.24 6.40
CA GLN A 69 -4.46 -0.73 5.47
C GLN A 69 -5.62 -1.72 5.35
N PHE A 70 -6.84 -1.20 5.37
CA PHE A 70 -8.06 -2.00 5.21
C PHE A 70 -8.82 -1.64 3.95
N ILE A 71 -9.55 -2.61 3.41
CA ILE A 71 -10.49 -2.42 2.33
C ILE A 71 -11.86 -2.99 2.74
N GLY A 72 -12.91 -2.18 2.58
CA GLY A 72 -14.27 -2.55 2.96
C GLY A 72 -15.29 -1.54 2.45
N LYS A 73 -16.56 -1.76 2.77
CA LYS A 73 -17.68 -0.82 2.55
C LYS A 73 -18.72 -0.89 3.66
N ASP A 74 -18.51 -1.76 4.65
CA ASP A 74 -19.36 -1.91 5.83
C ASP A 74 -18.69 -1.19 7.01
N PRO A 75 -19.25 -0.07 7.49
CA PRO A 75 -18.67 0.71 8.57
C PRO A 75 -18.56 -0.06 9.88
N ALA A 76 -19.54 -0.94 10.19
CA ALA A 76 -19.53 -1.72 11.43
C ALA A 76 -18.41 -2.77 11.44
N ALA A 77 -18.27 -3.54 10.35
CA ALA A 77 -17.19 -4.51 10.20
C ALA A 77 -15.82 -3.82 10.18
N PHE A 78 -15.72 -2.66 9.53
CA PHE A 78 -14.51 -1.87 9.48
C PHE A 78 -14.10 -1.36 10.87
N ARG A 79 -15.06 -0.76 11.63
CA ARG A 79 -14.82 -0.29 12.99
C ARG A 79 -14.36 -1.43 13.90
N ALA A 80 -15.00 -2.60 13.82
CA ALA A 80 -14.61 -3.77 14.60
C ALA A 80 -13.17 -4.22 14.30
N ALA A 81 -12.78 -4.27 13.02
CA ALA A 81 -11.41 -4.59 12.62
C ALA A 81 -10.39 -3.59 13.16
N LEU A 82 -10.70 -2.27 13.11
CA LEU A 82 -9.82 -1.21 13.64
C LEU A 82 -9.65 -1.30 15.15
N LEU A 83 -10.72 -1.52 15.90
CA LEU A 83 -10.64 -1.70 17.36
C LEU A 83 -9.79 -2.92 17.71
N ARG A 84 -9.88 -3.99 16.93
CA ARG A 84 -9.10 -5.21 17.13
C ARG A 84 -7.60 -4.96 16.95
N ILE A 85 -7.18 -4.24 15.89
CA ILE A 85 -5.75 -3.92 15.71
C ILE A 85 -5.26 -2.90 16.76
N LYS A 86 -6.11 -1.95 17.15
CA LYS A 86 -5.77 -0.98 18.21
C LYS A 86 -5.49 -1.69 19.53
N SER A 87 -6.32 -2.67 19.92
CA SER A 87 -6.09 -3.48 21.13
C SER A 87 -4.82 -4.33 21.04
N ALA A 88 -4.33 -4.63 19.82
CA ALA A 88 -3.05 -5.30 19.58
C ALA A 88 -1.84 -4.35 19.52
N GLY A 89 -2.06 -3.04 19.78
CA GLY A 89 -0.99 -2.04 19.88
C GLY A 89 -0.64 -1.32 18.56
N TYR A 90 -1.45 -1.48 17.48
CA TYR A 90 -1.29 -0.65 16.28
C TYR A 90 -1.90 0.74 16.55
N GLU A 91 -1.10 1.77 16.38
CA GLU A 91 -1.50 3.15 16.70
C GLU A 91 -2.17 3.86 15.53
N THR A 92 -1.93 3.42 14.32
CA THR A 92 -2.43 4.02 13.08
C THR A 92 -3.12 2.99 12.20
N ALA A 93 -4.03 3.47 11.34
CA ALA A 93 -4.68 2.66 10.31
C ALA A 93 -4.96 3.49 9.06
N ASP A 94 -5.15 2.80 7.94
CA ASP A 94 -5.42 3.42 6.65
C ASP A 94 -6.61 2.76 5.94
N LEU A 95 -7.44 3.55 5.25
CA LEU A 95 -8.53 3.06 4.40
C LEU A 95 -8.12 3.10 2.94
N ASN A 96 -8.26 1.97 2.25
CA ASN A 96 -8.09 1.91 0.80
C ASN A 96 -9.34 2.42 0.07
N CYS A 97 -9.25 3.61 -0.50
CA CYS A 97 -10.21 4.19 -1.45
C CYS A 97 -9.61 4.31 -2.86
N GLY A 98 -8.55 3.55 -3.18
CA GLY A 98 -7.82 3.71 -4.42
C GLY A 98 -7.64 2.46 -5.27
N CYS A 99 -7.99 1.26 -4.79
CA CYS A 99 -7.85 0.03 -5.57
C CYS A 99 -8.69 0.10 -6.85
N PRO A 100 -8.06 0.04 -8.06
CA PRO A 100 -8.77 0.28 -9.31
C PRO A 100 -9.38 -0.97 -9.94
N TYR A 101 -9.03 -2.16 -9.45
CA TYR A 101 -9.44 -3.43 -10.07
C TYR A 101 -10.97 -3.59 -10.11
N PRO A 102 -11.56 -3.93 -11.28
CA PRO A 102 -13.02 -4.04 -11.45
C PRO A 102 -13.67 -4.96 -10.43
N MET A 103 -13.06 -6.11 -10.11
CA MET A 103 -13.57 -7.06 -9.12
C MET A 103 -13.71 -6.49 -7.69
N VAL A 104 -12.96 -5.42 -7.38
CA VAL A 104 -13.01 -4.70 -6.10
C VAL A 104 -13.97 -3.51 -6.21
N ARG A 105 -13.73 -2.66 -7.24
CA ARG A 105 -14.46 -1.41 -7.48
C ARG A 105 -15.96 -1.64 -7.71
N ASN A 106 -16.32 -2.64 -8.52
CA ASN A 106 -17.73 -2.94 -8.84
C ASN A 106 -18.52 -3.46 -7.62
N LYS A 107 -17.82 -3.91 -6.57
CA LYS A 107 -18.43 -4.26 -5.29
C LYS A 107 -18.55 -3.07 -4.32
N GLY A 108 -18.26 -1.84 -4.76
CA GLY A 108 -18.28 -0.62 -3.96
C GLY A 108 -17.14 -0.52 -2.95
N ARG A 109 -16.01 -1.21 -3.19
CA ARG A 109 -14.81 -1.19 -2.34
C ARG A 109 -13.65 -0.49 -3.05
N GLY A 110 -12.63 -0.09 -2.31
CA GLY A 110 -11.49 0.62 -2.89
C GLY A 110 -11.95 1.90 -3.59
N SER A 111 -11.56 2.13 -4.85
CA SER A 111 -12.00 3.31 -5.59
C SER A 111 -13.51 3.34 -5.84
N GLY A 112 -14.22 2.23 -5.69
CA GLY A 112 -15.68 2.18 -5.77
C GLY A 112 -16.40 2.99 -4.68
N LEU A 113 -15.76 3.21 -3.51
CA LEU A 113 -16.30 4.06 -2.44
C LEU A 113 -16.47 5.52 -2.89
N LEU A 114 -15.67 6.00 -3.83
CA LEU A 114 -15.75 7.38 -4.34
C LEU A 114 -17.07 7.65 -5.08
N ARG A 115 -17.79 6.61 -5.51
CA ARG A 115 -19.12 6.73 -6.16
C ARG A 115 -20.28 6.83 -5.18
N THR A 116 -20.02 6.61 -3.87
CA THR A 116 -21.06 6.58 -2.83
C THR A 116 -20.64 7.44 -1.64
N PRO A 117 -20.76 8.78 -1.74
CA PRO A 117 -20.31 9.73 -0.71
C PRO A 117 -20.86 9.44 0.69
N GLU A 118 -22.11 8.96 0.79
CA GLU A 118 -22.73 8.60 2.07
C GLU A 118 -22.05 7.41 2.74
N VAL A 119 -21.70 6.38 1.95
CA VAL A 119 -20.97 5.21 2.48
C VAL A 119 -19.55 5.63 2.85
N LEU A 120 -18.90 6.42 2.01
CA LEU A 120 -17.57 6.98 2.28
C LEU A 120 -17.58 7.75 3.62
N ARG A 121 -18.53 8.67 3.82
CA ARG A 121 -18.68 9.44 5.07
C ARG A 121 -18.74 8.53 6.29
N ARG A 122 -19.62 7.51 6.27
CA ARG A 122 -19.75 6.56 7.37
C ARG A 122 -18.47 5.73 7.61
N MET A 123 -17.73 5.41 6.54
CA MET A 123 -16.44 4.73 6.68
C MET A 123 -15.37 5.63 7.32
N LEU A 124 -15.34 6.93 6.97
CA LEU A 124 -14.44 7.91 7.56
C LEU A 124 -14.76 8.15 9.04
N GLU A 125 -16.05 8.30 9.37
CA GLU A 125 -16.54 8.41 10.75
C GLU A 125 -16.09 7.21 11.59
N ALA A 126 -16.40 5.99 11.14
CA ALA A 126 -16.02 4.74 11.82
C ALA A 126 -14.50 4.63 12.03
N GLY A 127 -13.70 5.07 11.04
CA GLY A 127 -12.24 5.09 11.12
C GLY A 127 -11.71 6.07 12.16
N CYS A 128 -12.21 7.31 12.14
CA CYS A 128 -11.79 8.36 13.06
C CYS A 128 -12.23 8.05 14.50
N GLU A 129 -13.45 7.53 14.71
CA GLU A 129 -13.92 7.10 16.03
C GLU A 129 -13.08 5.96 16.62
N ALA A 130 -12.79 4.94 15.81
CA ALA A 130 -12.04 3.78 16.27
C ALA A 130 -10.59 4.12 16.63
N MET A 131 -9.90 4.84 15.76
CA MET A 131 -8.47 5.12 15.94
C MET A 131 -8.21 6.35 16.77
N GLY A 132 -9.06 7.36 16.69
CA GLY A 132 -8.90 8.67 17.31
C GLY A 132 -8.32 9.72 16.36
N PRO A 133 -8.37 11.02 16.73
CA PRO A 133 -7.91 12.13 15.90
C PRO A 133 -6.45 11.98 15.48
N GLY A 134 -6.16 12.25 14.19
CA GLY A 134 -4.80 12.23 13.65
C GLY A 134 -4.13 10.85 13.58
N ARG A 135 -4.88 9.75 13.76
CA ARG A 135 -4.36 8.38 13.71
C ARG A 135 -4.92 7.53 12.57
N PHE A 136 -5.86 8.08 11.83
CA PHE A 136 -6.51 7.42 10.71
C PHE A 136 -6.23 8.17 9.41
N SER A 137 -5.74 7.47 8.39
CA SER A 137 -5.42 8.00 7.06
C SER A 137 -6.24 7.32 5.97
N VAL A 138 -6.22 7.91 4.78
CA VAL A 138 -6.89 7.35 3.61
C VAL A 138 -5.96 7.40 2.41
N LYS A 139 -5.91 6.31 1.64
CA LYS A 139 -5.25 6.28 0.35
C LYS A 139 -6.28 6.22 -0.77
N THR A 140 -6.28 7.23 -1.65
CA THR A 140 -7.25 7.39 -2.72
C THR A 140 -6.62 7.63 -4.09
N ARG A 141 -7.47 7.85 -5.08
CA ARG A 141 -7.15 8.34 -6.43
C ARG A 141 -7.92 9.62 -6.71
N LEU A 142 -7.61 10.30 -7.83
CA LEU A 142 -8.30 11.52 -8.25
C LEU A 142 -9.80 11.31 -8.56
N GLY A 143 -10.21 10.07 -8.76
CA GLY A 143 -11.58 9.69 -9.04
C GLY A 143 -11.63 8.30 -9.63
N VAL A 144 -12.82 7.90 -10.06
CA VAL A 144 -13.03 6.64 -10.78
C VAL A 144 -12.88 6.83 -12.27
N GLU A 145 -13.62 7.76 -12.85
CA GLU A 145 -13.66 8.04 -14.30
C GLU A 145 -12.91 9.35 -14.65
N ARG A 146 -13.10 10.43 -13.86
CA ARG A 146 -12.52 11.75 -14.10
C ARG A 146 -11.63 12.21 -12.95
N ALA A 147 -10.67 13.07 -13.26
CA ALA A 147 -9.70 13.59 -12.29
C ALA A 147 -10.26 14.66 -11.33
N ASP A 148 -11.42 15.23 -11.63
CA ASP A 148 -12.11 16.23 -10.81
C ASP A 148 -13.04 15.62 -9.73
N GLU A 149 -13.30 14.33 -9.77
CA GLU A 149 -14.22 13.66 -8.84
C GLU A 149 -13.76 13.75 -7.37
N LEU A 150 -12.46 13.60 -7.11
CA LEU A 150 -11.94 13.73 -5.75
C LEU A 150 -12.10 15.17 -5.24
N LEU A 151 -11.87 16.17 -6.09
CA LEU A 151 -12.04 17.57 -5.71
C LEU A 151 -13.48 17.84 -5.24
N ALA A 152 -14.47 17.29 -5.93
CA ALA A 152 -15.89 17.38 -5.54
C ALA A 152 -16.19 16.65 -4.22
N LEU A 153 -15.42 15.63 -3.85
CA LEU A 153 -15.57 14.87 -2.59
C LEU A 153 -14.80 15.50 -1.41
N MET A 154 -13.93 16.49 -1.64
CA MET A 154 -13.13 17.09 -0.57
C MET A 154 -13.94 17.66 0.59
N PRO A 155 -15.15 18.25 0.39
CA PRO A 155 -16.00 18.64 1.52
C PRO A 155 -16.25 17.49 2.51
N VAL A 156 -16.49 16.26 2.02
CA VAL A 156 -16.68 15.06 2.87
C VAL A 156 -15.42 14.71 3.64
N PHE A 157 -14.26 14.67 2.97
CA PHE A 157 -12.98 14.37 3.65
C PHE A 157 -12.63 15.43 4.70
N ASN A 158 -12.94 16.68 4.45
CA ASN A 158 -12.65 17.82 5.32
C ASN A 158 -13.48 17.86 6.62
N GLU A 159 -14.52 17.04 6.74
CA GLU A 159 -15.29 16.89 7.99
C GLU A 159 -14.53 16.11 9.07
N PHE A 160 -13.51 15.34 8.69
CA PHE A 160 -12.87 14.40 9.57
C PHE A 160 -11.41 14.76 9.89
N PRO A 161 -10.94 14.53 11.14
CA PRO A 161 -9.57 14.83 11.56
C PRO A 161 -8.61 13.74 11.08
N LEU A 162 -8.46 13.59 9.77
CA LEU A 162 -7.57 12.61 9.16
C LEU A 162 -6.10 12.94 9.46
N ARG A 163 -5.31 11.88 9.65
CA ARG A 163 -3.85 12.00 9.78
C ARG A 163 -3.22 12.57 8.51
N PHE A 164 -3.60 12.03 7.36
CA PHE A 164 -3.28 12.52 6.02
C PHE A 164 -4.17 11.85 4.96
N LEU A 165 -4.19 12.44 3.76
CA LEU A 165 -4.82 11.89 2.57
C LEU A 165 -3.74 11.60 1.53
N THR A 166 -3.49 10.32 1.21
CA THR A 166 -2.59 9.96 0.11
C THR A 166 -3.37 9.93 -1.19
N VAL A 167 -2.94 10.74 -2.16
CA VAL A 167 -3.58 10.82 -3.48
C VAL A 167 -2.66 10.28 -4.56
N HIS A 168 -3.06 9.15 -5.17
CA HIS A 168 -2.46 8.72 -6.43
C HIS A 168 -3.03 9.59 -7.55
N ALA A 169 -2.15 10.37 -8.20
CA ALA A 169 -2.53 11.39 -9.18
C ALA A 169 -3.00 10.79 -10.54
N ARG A 170 -3.84 9.75 -10.48
CA ARG A 170 -4.53 9.09 -11.61
C ARG A 170 -5.94 8.70 -11.21
N THR A 171 -6.84 8.55 -12.19
CA THR A 171 -8.15 7.93 -11.98
C THR A 171 -8.04 6.41 -11.83
N ALA A 172 -9.12 5.75 -11.34
CA ALA A 172 -9.17 4.30 -11.29
C ALA A 172 -9.21 3.69 -12.70
N ARG A 173 -9.85 4.36 -13.67
CA ARG A 173 -9.90 3.94 -15.06
C ARG A 173 -8.53 3.86 -15.72
N GLN A 174 -7.67 4.84 -15.45
CA GLN A 174 -6.28 4.84 -15.92
C GLN A 174 -5.45 3.69 -15.36
N MET A 175 -5.86 3.11 -14.24
CA MET A 175 -5.06 2.11 -13.52
C MET A 175 -3.64 2.60 -13.24
N TYR A 176 -2.69 2.25 -14.10
CA TYR A 176 -1.28 2.63 -13.98
C TYR A 176 -0.71 3.21 -15.29
N GLU A 177 -1.59 3.51 -16.24
CA GLU A 177 -1.26 4.01 -17.58
C GLU A 177 -1.42 5.54 -17.67
N GLY A 178 -0.79 6.13 -18.67
CA GLY A 178 -0.78 7.58 -18.87
C GLY A 178 0.02 8.32 -17.80
N ALA A 179 0.11 9.63 -17.92
CA ALA A 179 0.77 10.50 -16.97
C ALA A 179 -0.07 10.74 -15.71
N CYS A 180 0.60 11.08 -14.61
CA CYS A 180 -0.07 11.61 -13.41
C CYS A 180 -0.59 13.02 -13.68
N ASP A 181 -1.82 13.31 -13.26
CA ASP A 181 -2.40 14.64 -13.32
C ASP A 181 -2.03 15.42 -12.03
N TRP A 182 -0.90 16.10 -12.09
CA TRP A 182 -0.40 16.89 -10.98
C TRP A 182 -1.20 18.17 -10.78
N ALA A 183 -1.84 18.71 -11.83
CA ALA A 183 -2.71 19.88 -11.69
C ALA A 183 -3.95 19.57 -10.85
N ALA A 184 -4.61 18.44 -11.12
CA ALA A 184 -5.73 17.97 -10.30
C ALA A 184 -5.29 17.62 -8.86
N PHE A 185 -4.10 17.03 -8.68
CA PHE A 185 -3.51 16.79 -7.35
C PHE A 185 -3.36 18.11 -6.58
N GLU A 186 -2.78 19.15 -7.19
CA GLU A 186 -2.58 20.46 -6.55
C GLU A 186 -3.92 21.15 -6.23
N ALA A 187 -4.93 21.00 -7.08
CA ALA A 187 -6.27 21.52 -6.79
C ALA A 187 -6.86 20.88 -5.52
N VAL A 188 -6.72 19.56 -5.36
CA VAL A 188 -7.11 18.84 -4.13
C VAL A 188 -6.30 19.34 -2.93
N ARG A 189 -4.97 19.45 -3.06
CA ARG A 189 -4.09 19.90 -1.98
C ARG A 189 -4.43 21.28 -1.45
N LYS A 190 -4.85 22.20 -2.32
CA LYS A 190 -5.23 23.59 -1.96
C LYS A 190 -6.47 23.67 -1.06
N VAL A 191 -7.42 22.74 -1.20
CA VAL A 191 -8.68 22.76 -0.46
C VAL A 191 -8.70 21.77 0.72
N ALA A 192 -7.70 20.90 0.82
CA ALA A 192 -7.62 19.91 1.88
C ALA A 192 -7.29 20.55 3.24
N LYS A 193 -8.04 20.20 4.29
CA LYS A 193 -7.78 20.60 5.68
C LYS A 193 -6.75 19.71 6.38
N MET A 194 -6.45 18.54 5.82
CA MET A 194 -5.44 17.61 6.30
C MET A 194 -4.23 17.62 5.37
N PRO A 195 -3.05 17.14 5.81
CA PRO A 195 -1.91 16.97 4.94
C PRO A 195 -2.21 16.04 3.78
N VAL A 196 -1.73 16.37 2.58
CA VAL A 196 -1.89 15.54 1.38
C VAL A 196 -0.53 14.94 0.99
N VAL A 197 -0.49 13.62 0.92
CA VAL A 197 0.70 12.84 0.56
C VAL A 197 0.68 12.57 -0.94
N ARG A 198 1.76 12.96 -1.61
CA ARG A 198 1.93 12.76 -3.06
C ARG A 198 2.20 11.28 -3.36
N ASN A 199 1.46 10.71 -4.31
CA ASN A 199 1.69 9.36 -4.82
C ASN A 199 1.45 9.29 -6.33
N GLY A 200 2.19 8.41 -7.00
CA GLY A 200 2.13 8.22 -8.46
C GLY A 200 3.53 7.95 -9.03
N ASP A 201 3.92 8.68 -10.06
CA ASP A 201 5.23 8.54 -10.69
C ASP A 201 6.29 9.36 -9.92
N VAL A 202 6.48 9.00 -8.65
CA VAL A 202 7.47 9.61 -7.76
C VAL A 202 8.52 8.55 -7.43
N ALA A 203 9.79 8.89 -7.63
CA ALA A 203 10.89 7.94 -7.47
C ALA A 203 11.52 7.93 -6.07
N GLY A 204 11.36 9.02 -5.30
CA GLY A 204 11.96 9.17 -3.97
C GLY A 204 11.43 10.39 -3.23
N ALA A 205 12.16 10.81 -2.21
CA ALA A 205 11.81 11.98 -1.41
C ALA A 205 11.74 13.26 -2.25
N VAL A 206 10.76 14.10 -1.94
CA VAL A 206 10.59 15.44 -2.51
C VAL A 206 10.81 16.46 -1.38
N PRO A 207 11.72 17.43 -1.53
CA PRO A 207 11.98 18.40 -0.48
C PRO A 207 10.69 19.12 -0.02
N GLY A 208 10.44 19.11 1.28
CA GLY A 208 9.30 19.82 1.87
C GLY A 208 7.93 19.15 1.70
N GLU A 209 7.83 18.01 1.03
CA GLU A 209 6.56 17.29 0.81
C GLU A 209 6.60 15.86 1.33
N PRO A 210 5.52 15.36 1.97
CA PRO A 210 5.37 13.95 2.26
C PRO A 210 5.05 13.17 0.99
N VAL A 211 5.75 12.07 0.77
CA VAL A 211 5.63 11.27 -0.46
C VAL A 211 5.41 9.80 -0.14
N MET A 212 4.59 9.15 -0.95
CA MET A 212 4.44 7.70 -0.91
C MET A 212 5.01 7.10 -2.20
N VAL A 213 6.03 6.25 -2.06
CA VAL A 213 6.73 5.62 -3.19
C VAL A 213 6.45 4.12 -3.21
N GLY A 214 6.19 3.57 -4.38
CA GLY A 214 5.90 2.15 -4.57
C GLY A 214 6.75 1.55 -5.68
N ARG A 215 6.17 1.42 -6.87
CA ARG A 215 6.77 0.73 -8.03
C ARG A 215 8.17 1.24 -8.40
N ALA A 216 8.40 2.54 -8.27
CA ALA A 216 9.70 3.14 -8.59
C ALA A 216 10.80 2.58 -7.67
N PHE A 217 10.55 2.51 -6.36
CA PHE A 217 11.51 1.93 -5.42
C PHE A 217 11.74 0.45 -5.69
N VAL A 218 10.67 -0.33 -5.92
CA VAL A 218 10.79 -1.77 -6.22
C VAL A 218 11.63 -2.00 -7.48
N ARG A 219 11.49 -1.16 -8.51
CA ARG A 219 12.32 -1.23 -9.73
C ARG A 219 13.78 -0.88 -9.43
N ALA A 220 14.02 0.20 -8.70
CA ALA A 220 15.38 0.64 -8.34
C ALA A 220 16.13 -0.39 -7.48
N LEU A 221 15.43 -1.19 -6.66
CA LEU A 221 16.05 -2.30 -5.94
C LEU A 221 16.76 -3.28 -6.87
N GLY A 222 16.21 -3.57 -8.06
CA GLY A 222 16.81 -4.49 -9.02
C GLY A 222 18.13 -3.99 -9.63
N GLU A 223 18.44 -2.70 -9.51
CA GLU A 223 19.66 -2.07 -10.00
C GLU A 223 20.80 -2.11 -8.97
N ARG A 224 20.51 -2.49 -7.73
CA ARG A 224 21.52 -2.60 -6.67
C ARG A 224 22.46 -3.77 -6.93
N PRO A 225 23.79 -3.60 -6.77
CA PRO A 225 24.77 -4.67 -7.01
C PRO A 225 24.65 -5.83 -6.01
N ASP A 226 24.16 -5.55 -4.79
CA ASP A 226 24.03 -6.51 -3.69
C ASP A 226 22.67 -7.24 -3.65
N ILE A 227 21.73 -6.89 -4.53
CA ILE A 227 20.34 -7.34 -4.46
C ILE A 227 20.19 -8.87 -4.59
N GLY A 228 21.11 -9.54 -5.28
CA GLY A 228 21.10 -10.98 -5.42
C GLY A 228 21.15 -11.72 -4.08
N GLY A 229 21.91 -11.20 -3.11
CA GLY A 229 22.00 -11.76 -1.76
C GLY A 229 20.72 -11.69 -0.92
N PHE A 230 19.78 -10.82 -1.29
CA PHE A 230 18.49 -10.72 -0.60
C PHE A 230 17.44 -11.72 -1.09
N LEU A 231 17.61 -12.33 -2.26
CA LEU A 231 16.58 -13.20 -2.84
C LEU A 231 16.39 -14.51 -2.06
N ASP A 232 17.46 -15.11 -1.55
CA ASP A 232 17.33 -16.31 -0.71
C ASP A 232 16.58 -15.99 0.57
N ALA A 233 16.89 -14.87 1.22
CA ALA A 233 16.17 -14.40 2.39
C ALA A 233 14.69 -14.09 2.06
N TYR A 234 14.40 -13.55 0.87
CA TYR A 234 13.04 -13.30 0.43
C TYR A 234 12.23 -14.60 0.23
N VAL A 235 12.86 -15.61 -0.36
CA VAL A 235 12.25 -16.95 -0.49
C VAL A 235 11.96 -17.53 0.90
N GLU A 236 12.91 -17.48 1.83
CA GLU A 236 12.72 -18.01 3.19
C GLU A 236 11.65 -17.24 3.98
N ASN A 237 11.65 -15.91 3.92
CA ASN A 237 10.61 -15.11 4.56
C ASN A 237 9.24 -15.39 3.94
N SER A 238 9.17 -15.59 2.61
CA SER A 238 7.93 -15.95 1.93
C SER A 238 7.40 -17.33 2.34
N ARG A 239 8.28 -18.29 2.60
CA ARG A 239 7.91 -19.64 3.10
C ARG A 239 7.31 -19.62 4.51
N ARG A 240 7.68 -18.66 5.34
CA ARG A 240 7.07 -18.48 6.68
C ARG A 240 5.61 -18.03 6.61
N GLU A 241 5.24 -17.40 5.51
CA GLU A 241 3.88 -16.84 5.30
C GLU A 241 2.99 -17.71 4.42
N LEU A 242 3.59 -18.43 3.48
CA LEU A 242 2.90 -19.17 2.43
C LEU A 242 3.18 -20.66 2.52
N SER A 243 2.17 -21.45 2.22
CA SER A 243 2.29 -22.92 2.16
C SER A 243 2.53 -23.38 0.72
N GLY A 244 3.56 -24.22 0.56
CA GLY A 244 3.92 -24.87 -0.70
C GLY A 244 4.70 -23.98 -1.68
N ASP A 245 5.54 -24.63 -2.47
CA ASP A 245 6.46 -23.99 -3.40
C ASP A 245 5.75 -23.14 -4.45
N HIS A 246 4.59 -23.58 -4.95
CA HIS A 246 3.84 -22.85 -5.96
C HIS A 246 3.47 -21.42 -5.50
N ALA A 247 3.02 -21.26 -4.25
CA ALA A 247 2.65 -19.95 -3.72
C ALA A 247 3.89 -19.04 -3.52
N VAL A 248 4.99 -19.61 -3.02
CA VAL A 248 6.27 -18.89 -2.84
C VAL A 248 6.84 -18.45 -4.18
N ILE A 249 6.87 -19.35 -5.16
CA ILE A 249 7.31 -19.06 -6.53
C ILE A 249 6.45 -17.95 -7.15
N GLY A 250 5.13 -18.00 -6.97
CA GLY A 250 4.21 -16.95 -7.41
C GLY A 250 4.60 -15.58 -6.88
N ARG A 251 4.89 -15.48 -5.58
CA ARG A 251 5.34 -14.24 -4.94
C ARG A 251 6.69 -13.75 -5.48
N VAL A 252 7.65 -14.64 -5.65
CA VAL A 252 8.96 -14.29 -6.24
C VAL A 252 8.80 -13.78 -7.68
N LYS A 253 7.94 -14.42 -8.47
CA LYS A 253 7.61 -13.96 -9.82
C LYS A 253 7.01 -12.54 -9.84
N GLU A 254 6.13 -12.21 -8.91
CA GLU A 254 5.57 -10.86 -8.80
C GLU A 254 6.65 -9.81 -8.57
N LEU A 255 7.64 -10.09 -7.71
CA LEU A 255 8.78 -9.20 -7.50
C LEU A 255 9.67 -9.10 -8.74
N LEU A 256 10.10 -10.24 -9.28
CA LEU A 256 11.00 -10.28 -10.45
C LEU A 256 10.37 -9.66 -11.71
N ALA A 257 9.05 -9.63 -11.81
CA ALA A 257 8.36 -8.94 -12.91
C ALA A 257 8.68 -7.44 -12.99
N TYR A 258 9.08 -6.81 -11.88
CA TYR A 258 9.53 -5.42 -11.86
C TYR A 258 10.96 -5.26 -12.41
N TRP A 259 11.74 -6.33 -12.44
CA TRP A 259 13.17 -6.32 -12.83
C TRP A 259 13.42 -7.01 -14.19
N LYS A 260 12.42 -7.67 -14.76
CA LYS A 260 12.54 -8.53 -15.95
C LYS A 260 13.20 -7.88 -17.17
N ASP A 261 13.05 -6.55 -17.31
CA ASP A 261 13.57 -5.79 -18.44
C ASP A 261 15.02 -5.33 -18.21
N GLN A 262 15.53 -5.45 -16.99
CA GLN A 262 16.92 -5.15 -16.66
C GLN A 262 17.82 -6.31 -17.11
N PRO A 263 18.98 -6.06 -17.75
CA PRO A 263 19.85 -7.10 -18.32
C PRO A 263 20.24 -8.19 -17.32
N ALA A 264 20.57 -7.81 -16.06
CA ALA A 264 20.97 -8.74 -15.01
C ALA A 264 19.86 -9.72 -14.59
N TRP A 265 18.58 -9.38 -14.82
CA TRP A 265 17.43 -10.14 -14.34
C TRP A 265 16.70 -10.92 -15.43
N ARG A 266 16.95 -10.66 -16.70
CA ARG A 266 16.25 -11.30 -17.83
C ARG A 266 16.33 -12.82 -17.78
N ARG A 267 17.53 -13.39 -17.55
CA ARG A 267 17.72 -14.84 -17.43
C ARG A 267 17.02 -15.40 -16.19
N ARG A 268 17.19 -14.74 -15.03
CA ARG A 268 16.57 -15.16 -13.76
C ARG A 268 15.05 -15.14 -13.83
N TRP A 269 14.49 -14.11 -14.45
CA TRP A 269 13.05 -14.03 -14.74
C TRP A 269 12.58 -15.22 -15.58
N HIS A 270 13.33 -15.60 -16.61
CA HIS A 270 12.98 -16.73 -17.46
C HIS A 270 12.99 -18.05 -16.67
N VAL A 271 14.00 -18.30 -15.84
CA VAL A 271 14.07 -19.47 -14.95
C VAL A 271 12.90 -19.47 -13.98
N ALA A 272 12.62 -18.34 -13.30
CA ALA A 272 11.51 -18.24 -12.35
C ALA A 272 10.15 -18.53 -12.99
N LYS A 273 9.93 -18.12 -14.24
CA LYS A 273 8.68 -18.41 -14.97
C LYS A 273 8.41 -19.91 -15.12
N LEU A 274 9.44 -20.71 -15.31
CA LEU A 274 9.37 -22.16 -15.55
C LEU A 274 9.48 -22.98 -14.28
N ALA A 275 10.02 -22.42 -13.20
CA ALA A 275 10.28 -23.09 -11.94
C ALA A 275 9.01 -23.71 -11.34
N ARG A 276 9.14 -24.94 -10.86
CA ARG A 276 8.11 -25.71 -10.14
C ARG A 276 8.44 -25.88 -8.66
N THR A 277 9.73 -25.78 -8.30
CA THR A 277 10.22 -25.88 -6.93
C THR A 277 11.03 -24.63 -6.55
N CYS A 278 11.07 -24.30 -5.27
CA CYS A 278 11.87 -23.18 -4.79
C CYS A 278 13.39 -23.45 -4.96
N ALA A 279 13.81 -24.71 -5.02
CA ALA A 279 15.20 -25.06 -5.29
C ALA A 279 15.65 -24.60 -6.68
N GLU A 280 14.78 -24.71 -7.68
CA GLU A 280 15.07 -24.25 -9.05
C GLU A 280 15.26 -22.73 -9.15
N ILE A 281 14.65 -21.95 -8.26
CA ILE A 281 14.81 -20.49 -8.21
C ILE A 281 16.12 -20.08 -7.54
N ARG A 282 16.68 -20.90 -6.66
CA ARG A 282 17.93 -20.62 -5.92
C ARG A 282 19.21 -20.84 -6.72
N VAL A 283 19.13 -21.42 -7.91
CA VAL A 283 20.28 -21.63 -8.80
C VAL A 283 20.49 -20.36 -9.64
N TRP A 284 20.96 -19.31 -8.98
CA TRP A 284 21.26 -18.02 -9.64
C TRP A 284 22.74 -17.87 -9.95
#